data_462d612f65149bf9ed4ab0e34310a33d
#
_entry.id   462d612f65149bf9ed4ab0e34310a33d
#
_cell.length_a   1.000
_cell.length_b   1.000
_cell.length_c   1.000
_cell.angle_alpha   90.00
_cell.angle_beta   90.00
_cell.angle_gamma   90.00
#
_symmetry.space_group_name_H-M   'P 1'
#
loop_
_entity.id
_entity.type
_entity.pdbx_description
1 polymer ?
#
loop_
_entity_poly.entity_id
_entity_poly.type
_entity_poly.pdbx_seq_one_letter_code
_entity_poly.pdbx_strand_id
1 'polypeptide(L)'
;MPKLAANSGGAYLKFLPRTADDYATVSAAAVLTLDKTKKNIADVRIALGSVGTTPIRATAAEALLRGQPLKAEAFAEAGEKAKEVADPVSDFRGSAGYKKEMVGVFVRRALEKALANIRQQAKASAAKATKKAVKKPIKKGKKR
;
A
#
# COMPACT_ATOMS: atom_id res chain seq x y z
N MET A 1 10.49 -15.49 -1.46
CA MET A 1 10.00 -14.18 -1.05
C MET A 1 9.37 -14.28 0.33
N PRO A 2 9.71 -13.44 1.32
CA PRO A 2 9.13 -13.53 2.65
C PRO A 2 7.63 -13.24 2.58
N LYS A 3 6.85 -13.99 3.38
CA LYS A 3 5.40 -13.80 3.47
C LYS A 3 5.09 -12.51 4.23
N LEU A 4 4.14 -11.73 3.74
CA LEU A 4 3.66 -10.53 4.46
C LEU A 4 3.02 -10.93 5.80
N ALA A 5 3.16 -10.09 6.81
CA ALA A 5 2.52 -10.27 8.10
C ALA A 5 0.99 -10.33 7.95
N ALA A 6 0.30 -10.93 8.92
CA ALA A 6 -1.15 -10.91 8.96
C ALA A 6 -1.66 -9.45 9.01
N ASN A 7 -2.82 -9.19 8.42
CA ASN A 7 -3.39 -7.84 8.28
C ASN A 7 -2.50 -6.85 7.49
N SER A 8 -1.63 -7.37 6.61
CA SER A 8 -0.79 -6.54 5.75
C SER A 8 -1.28 -6.60 4.31
N GLY A 9 -1.10 -5.51 3.59
CA GLY A 9 -1.31 -5.42 2.16
C GLY A 9 -0.29 -4.51 1.52
N GLY A 10 0.07 -4.82 0.29
CA GLY A 10 1.00 -4.01 -0.49
C GLY A 10 0.36 -3.53 -1.79
N ALA A 11 0.86 -2.43 -2.30
CA ALA A 11 0.54 -1.93 -3.62
C ALA A 11 1.79 -1.30 -4.26
N TYR A 12 1.89 -1.42 -5.55
CA TYR A 12 2.86 -0.72 -6.38
C TYR A 12 2.11 0.02 -7.49
N LEU A 13 2.34 1.30 -7.61
CA LEU A 13 1.76 2.14 -8.64
C LEU A 13 2.87 2.80 -9.45
N LYS A 14 2.72 2.76 -10.76
CA LYS A 14 3.66 3.31 -11.73
C LYS A 14 2.92 4.34 -12.57
N PHE A 15 3.40 5.58 -12.57
CA PHE A 15 2.87 6.62 -13.45
C PHE A 15 3.56 6.51 -14.81
N LEU A 16 2.78 6.16 -15.82
CA LEU A 16 3.23 5.90 -17.18
C LEU A 16 2.63 6.93 -18.12
N PRO A 17 3.44 7.60 -18.95
CA PRO A 17 2.90 8.59 -19.88
C PRO A 17 2.15 7.94 -21.06
N ARG A 18 2.49 6.73 -21.48
CA ARG A 18 1.92 6.08 -22.68
C ARG A 18 1.63 4.59 -22.51
N THR A 19 2.65 3.75 -22.38
CA THR A 19 2.52 2.29 -22.37
C THR A 19 3.07 1.66 -21.09
N ALA A 20 2.67 0.40 -20.82
CA ALA A 20 3.14 -0.34 -19.63
C ALA A 20 4.66 -0.61 -19.65
N ASP A 21 5.29 -0.60 -20.83
CA ASP A 21 6.72 -0.86 -21.03
C ASP A 21 7.57 0.40 -20.83
N ASP A 22 6.94 1.59 -20.78
CA ASP A 22 7.66 2.86 -20.56
C ASP A 22 8.30 2.93 -19.17
N TYR A 23 9.43 3.63 -19.10
CA TYR A 23 9.99 4.06 -17.82
C TYR A 23 9.00 4.96 -17.10
N ALA A 24 8.86 4.76 -15.78
CA ALA A 24 7.95 5.56 -14.99
C ALA A 24 8.39 7.03 -14.94
N THR A 25 7.43 7.93 -14.98
CA THR A 25 7.64 9.34 -14.57
C THR A 25 7.86 9.40 -13.06
N VAL A 26 7.02 8.67 -12.31
CA VAL A 26 7.10 8.46 -10.86
C VAL A 26 6.58 7.06 -10.57
N SER A 27 7.12 6.39 -9.57
CA SER A 27 6.50 5.18 -9.01
C SER A 27 6.52 5.21 -7.49
N ALA A 28 5.50 4.60 -6.88
CA ALA A 28 5.40 4.45 -5.45
C ALA A 28 4.97 3.03 -5.08
N ALA A 29 5.69 2.43 -4.15
CA ALA A 29 5.33 1.19 -3.50
C ALA A 29 4.96 1.46 -2.05
N ALA A 30 3.87 0.88 -1.57
CA ALA A 30 3.48 0.95 -0.16
C ALA A 30 3.16 -0.45 0.36
N VAL A 31 3.65 -0.76 1.55
CA VAL A 31 3.23 -1.92 2.34
C VAL A 31 2.65 -1.38 3.64
N LEU A 32 1.40 -1.73 3.92
CA LEU A 32 0.65 -1.29 5.08
C LEU A 32 0.32 -2.49 5.95
N THR A 33 0.56 -2.40 7.24
CA THR A 33 0.19 -3.39 8.26
C THR A 33 -0.71 -2.73 9.27
N LEU A 34 -1.88 -3.32 9.51
CA LEU A 34 -2.82 -2.85 10.53
C LEU A 34 -2.59 -3.58 11.84
N ASP A 35 -2.95 -2.92 12.94
CA ASP A 35 -2.98 -3.51 14.26
C ASP A 35 -4.02 -4.65 14.35
N LYS A 36 -4.08 -5.34 15.48
CA LYS A 36 -5.06 -6.42 15.73
C LYS A 36 -6.51 -5.92 15.67
N THR A 37 -6.76 -4.66 16.02
CA THR A 37 -8.09 -4.04 15.98
C THR A 37 -8.48 -3.59 14.57
N LYS A 38 -7.53 -3.53 13.65
CA LYS A 38 -7.67 -3.01 12.26
C LYS A 38 -8.11 -1.54 12.19
N LYS A 39 -7.93 -0.79 13.28
CA LYS A 39 -8.27 0.62 13.37
C LYS A 39 -7.07 1.54 13.17
N ASN A 40 -5.87 1.06 13.52
CA ASN A 40 -4.65 1.85 13.46
C ASN A 40 -3.60 1.19 12.57
N ILE A 41 -2.66 2.00 12.12
CA ILE A 41 -1.50 1.59 11.33
C ILE A 41 -0.41 1.10 12.29
N ALA A 42 -0.14 -0.22 12.29
CA ALA A 42 0.92 -0.80 13.11
C ALA A 42 2.30 -0.59 12.49
N ASP A 43 2.44 -0.79 11.18
CA ASP A 43 3.66 -0.54 10.43
C ASP A 43 3.33 -0.12 9.00
N VAL A 44 4.22 0.67 8.41
CA VAL A 44 4.11 1.08 7.02
C VAL A 44 5.50 1.24 6.42
N ARG A 45 5.64 0.89 5.15
CA ARG A 45 6.85 1.07 4.36
C ARG A 45 6.51 1.68 3.02
N ILE A 46 7.20 2.76 2.67
CA ILE A 46 6.97 3.53 1.46
C ILE A 46 8.28 3.66 0.70
N ALA A 47 8.30 3.20 -0.54
CA ALA A 47 9.44 3.34 -1.44
C ALA A 47 9.04 4.08 -2.71
N LEU A 48 9.90 4.98 -3.15
CA LEU A 48 9.76 5.81 -4.34
C LEU A 48 10.74 5.35 -5.41
N GLY A 49 10.33 5.39 -6.67
CA GLY A 49 11.19 5.12 -7.81
C GLY A 49 11.03 6.18 -8.90
N SER A 50 12.04 6.33 -9.72
CA SER A 50 12.12 7.32 -10.82
C SER A 50 12.12 8.78 -10.36
N VAL A 51 12.45 9.03 -9.09
CA VAL A 51 12.48 10.38 -8.49
C VAL A 51 13.78 10.62 -7.71
N GLY A 52 14.85 9.98 -8.12
CA GLY A 52 16.21 10.08 -7.63
C GLY A 52 17.11 9.11 -8.39
N THR A 53 18.38 9.09 -8.09
CA THR A 53 19.37 8.20 -8.74
C THR A 53 19.14 6.72 -8.42
N THR A 54 18.56 6.42 -7.28
CA THR A 54 18.22 5.07 -6.80
C THR A 54 16.81 5.07 -6.20
N PRO A 55 16.19 3.91 -5.97
CA PRO A 55 14.97 3.83 -5.19
C PRO A 55 15.17 4.40 -3.77
N ILE A 56 14.24 5.23 -3.32
CA ILE A 56 14.31 5.99 -2.07
C ILE A 56 13.23 5.51 -1.11
N ARG A 57 13.56 5.33 0.17
CA ARG A 57 12.56 5.13 1.22
C ARG A 57 12.12 6.45 1.83
N ALA A 58 10.81 6.66 1.91
CA ALA A 58 10.21 7.84 2.53
C ALA A 58 10.03 7.65 4.05
N THR A 59 11.12 7.47 4.80
CA THR A 59 11.12 7.11 6.23
C THR A 59 10.41 8.13 7.11
N ALA A 60 10.48 9.42 6.79
CA ALA A 60 9.77 10.47 7.52
C ALA A 60 8.24 10.35 7.35
N ALA A 61 7.77 10.03 6.13
CA ALA A 61 6.35 9.77 5.87
C ALA A 61 5.86 8.48 6.58
N GLU A 62 6.72 7.45 6.64
CA GLU A 62 6.43 6.23 7.38
C GLU A 62 6.28 6.49 8.90
N ALA A 63 7.19 7.28 9.48
CA ALA A 63 7.15 7.64 10.89
C ALA A 63 5.88 8.42 11.26
N LEU A 64 5.42 9.30 10.38
CA LEU A 64 4.19 10.07 10.55
C LEU A 64 2.97 9.16 10.62
N LEU A 65 2.93 8.08 9.86
CA LEU A 65 1.77 7.18 9.80
C LEU A 65 1.72 6.12 10.90
N ARG A 66 2.87 5.72 11.47
CA ARG A 66 2.90 4.66 12.50
C ARG A 66 2.11 5.07 13.75
N GLY A 67 1.22 4.17 14.19
CA GLY A 67 0.36 4.38 15.34
C GLY A 67 -0.87 5.25 15.06
N GLN A 68 -0.96 5.87 13.88
CA GLN A 68 -2.09 6.73 13.53
C GLN A 68 -3.33 5.93 13.16
N PRO A 69 -4.53 6.50 13.42
CA PRO A 69 -5.76 5.91 12.94
C PRO A 69 -5.85 5.98 11.41
N LEU A 70 -6.59 5.02 10.83
CA LEU A 70 -6.83 4.94 9.39
C LEU A 70 -7.75 6.08 8.91
N LYS A 71 -7.14 7.21 8.57
CA LYS A 71 -7.81 8.39 8.02
C LYS A 71 -7.23 8.75 6.66
N ALA A 72 -8.08 9.24 5.76
CA ALA A 72 -7.66 9.66 4.42
C ALA A 72 -6.70 10.86 4.49
N GLU A 73 -6.91 11.75 5.45
CA GLU A 73 -6.07 12.93 5.69
C GLU A 73 -4.63 12.53 6.04
N ALA A 74 -4.46 11.49 6.87
CA ALA A 74 -3.12 10.99 7.22
C ALA A 74 -2.35 10.46 5.99
N PHE A 75 -3.05 9.84 5.03
CA PHE A 75 -2.43 9.40 3.79
C PHE A 75 -2.04 10.57 2.88
N ALA A 76 -2.83 11.65 2.87
CA ALA A 76 -2.50 12.87 2.15
C ALA A 76 -1.27 13.56 2.77
N GLU A 77 -1.22 13.70 4.09
CA GLU A 77 -0.08 14.27 4.82
C GLU A 77 1.20 13.46 4.60
N ALA A 78 1.11 12.12 4.62
CA ALA A 78 2.24 11.26 4.30
C ALA A 78 2.72 11.43 2.86
N GLY A 79 1.80 11.66 1.92
CA GLY A 79 2.13 12.00 0.54
C GLY A 79 2.92 13.29 0.44
N GLU A 80 2.47 14.36 1.11
CA GLU A 80 3.20 15.63 1.17
C GLU A 80 4.59 15.46 1.78
N LYS A 81 4.67 14.73 2.89
CA LYS A 81 5.96 14.45 3.56
C LYS A 81 6.92 13.65 2.69
N ALA A 82 6.42 12.76 1.86
CA ALA A 82 7.24 11.96 0.95
C ALA A 82 7.89 12.79 -0.17
N LYS A 83 7.36 13.96 -0.52
CA LYS A 83 7.97 14.86 -1.50
C LYS A 83 9.33 15.40 -1.05
N GLU A 84 9.58 15.48 0.26
CA GLU A 84 10.81 16.07 0.80
C GLU A 84 12.06 15.26 0.46
N VAL A 85 11.93 13.93 0.34
CA VAL A 85 13.07 13.06 0.00
C VAL A 85 13.24 12.83 -1.50
N ALA A 86 12.29 13.31 -2.31
CA ALA A 86 12.35 13.15 -3.77
C ALA A 86 13.21 14.25 -4.40
N ASP A 87 14.13 13.83 -5.27
CA ASP A 87 15.02 14.72 -6.04
C ASP A 87 14.99 14.33 -7.53
N PRO A 88 13.85 14.52 -8.20
CA PRO A 88 13.71 14.20 -9.61
C PRO A 88 14.39 15.24 -10.50
N VAL A 89 14.94 14.81 -11.63
CA VAL A 89 15.43 15.71 -12.68
C VAL A 89 14.32 16.00 -13.70
N SER A 90 14.35 17.18 -14.28
CA SER A 90 13.48 17.56 -15.39
C SER A 90 13.91 16.84 -16.67
N ASP A 91 12.95 16.23 -17.37
CA ASP A 91 13.13 15.56 -18.66
C ASP A 91 11.86 15.68 -19.52
N PHE A 92 11.83 14.97 -20.66
CA PHE A 92 10.66 14.95 -21.55
C PHE A 92 9.38 14.38 -20.92
N ARG A 93 9.46 13.72 -19.75
CA ARG A 93 8.31 13.20 -19.00
C ARG A 93 7.71 14.22 -18.04
N GLY A 94 8.40 15.34 -17.82
CA GLY A 94 7.92 16.44 -16.99
C GLY A 94 9.02 17.15 -16.24
N SER A 95 8.68 18.32 -15.71
CA SER A 95 9.58 19.10 -14.87
C SER A 95 9.81 18.40 -13.51
N ALA A 96 10.94 18.70 -12.86
CA ALA A 96 11.23 18.22 -11.51
C ALA A 96 10.11 18.58 -10.51
N GLY A 97 9.58 19.80 -10.59
CA GLY A 97 8.46 20.23 -9.76
C GLY A 97 7.21 19.40 -9.97
N TYR A 98 6.82 19.16 -11.23
CA TYR A 98 5.68 18.30 -11.55
C TYR A 98 5.85 16.89 -11.02
N LYS A 99 7.02 16.28 -11.21
CA LYS A 99 7.32 14.95 -10.70
C LYS A 99 7.22 14.89 -9.18
N LYS A 100 7.68 15.93 -8.49
CA LYS A 100 7.59 16.05 -7.03
C LYS A 100 6.15 16.10 -6.55
N GLU A 101 5.27 16.85 -7.23
CA GLU A 101 3.83 16.85 -6.95
C GLU A 101 3.21 15.46 -7.17
N MET A 102 3.61 14.77 -8.24
CA MET A 102 3.13 13.40 -8.50
C MET A 102 3.56 12.38 -7.44
N VAL A 103 4.71 12.58 -6.77
CA VAL A 103 5.10 11.74 -5.62
C VAL A 103 4.00 11.74 -4.55
N GLY A 104 3.53 12.92 -4.13
CA GLY A 104 2.47 13.03 -3.13
C GLY A 104 1.19 12.30 -3.54
N VAL A 105 0.77 12.50 -4.78
CA VAL A 105 -0.42 11.84 -5.34
C VAL A 105 -0.28 10.33 -5.36
N PHE A 106 0.87 9.81 -5.84
CA PHE A 106 1.07 8.37 -6.00
C PHE A 106 1.31 7.65 -4.67
N VAL A 107 1.95 8.28 -3.70
CA VAL A 107 2.09 7.75 -2.34
C VAL A 107 0.72 7.59 -1.69
N ARG A 108 -0.12 8.63 -1.72
CA ARG A 108 -1.49 8.54 -1.21
C ARG A 108 -2.27 7.40 -1.86
N ARG A 109 -2.28 7.34 -3.19
CA ARG A 109 -2.99 6.29 -3.95
C ARG A 109 -2.44 4.87 -3.65
N ALA A 110 -1.13 4.73 -3.47
CA ALA A 110 -0.51 3.45 -3.12
C ALA A 110 -0.94 2.98 -1.72
N LEU A 111 -1.01 3.88 -0.75
CA LEU A 111 -1.52 3.60 0.60
C LEU A 111 -3.00 3.21 0.59
N GLU A 112 -3.84 3.95 -0.14
CA GLU A 112 -5.26 3.64 -0.34
C GLU A 112 -5.45 2.26 -0.98
N LYS A 113 -4.65 1.94 -2.00
CA LYS A 113 -4.68 0.65 -2.68
C LYS A 113 -4.20 -0.49 -1.79
N ALA A 114 -3.14 -0.27 -1.00
CA ALA A 114 -2.65 -1.24 -0.02
C ALA A 114 -3.73 -1.57 1.02
N LEU A 115 -4.44 -0.55 1.53
CA LEU A 115 -5.58 -0.72 2.43
C LEU A 115 -6.73 -1.50 1.78
N ALA A 116 -7.07 -1.18 0.53
CA ALA A 116 -8.10 -1.92 -0.22
C ALA A 116 -7.74 -3.40 -0.38
N ASN A 117 -6.46 -3.72 -0.63
CA ASN A 117 -5.97 -5.08 -0.74
C ASN A 117 -6.09 -5.85 0.60
N ILE A 118 -5.81 -5.21 1.74
CA ILE A 118 -6.04 -5.80 3.08
C ILE A 118 -7.52 -6.16 3.26
N ARG A 119 -8.42 -5.22 2.94
CA ARG A 119 -9.87 -5.43 3.08
C ARG A 119 -10.38 -6.54 2.17
N GLN A 120 -9.88 -6.64 0.96
CA GLN A 120 -10.24 -7.68 0.00
C GLN A 120 -9.77 -9.07 0.47
N GLN A 121 -8.55 -9.18 0.97
CA GLN A 121 -8.01 -10.42 1.53
C GLN A 121 -8.82 -10.89 2.74
N ALA A 122 -9.21 -9.98 3.63
CA ALA A 122 -10.05 -10.29 4.79
C ALA A 122 -11.43 -10.85 4.37
N LYS A 123 -12.08 -10.25 3.36
CA LYS A 123 -13.35 -10.74 2.81
C LYS A 123 -13.20 -12.13 2.17
N ALA A 124 -12.13 -12.36 1.41
CA ALA A 124 -11.87 -13.66 0.78
C ALA A 124 -11.60 -14.77 1.82
N SER A 125 -10.88 -14.45 2.89
CA SER A 125 -10.63 -15.39 3.99
C SER A 125 -11.90 -15.74 4.76
N ALA A 126 -12.77 -14.78 5.03
CA ALA A 126 -14.07 -14.99 5.66
C ALA A 126 -14.98 -15.90 4.80
N ALA A 127 -15.05 -15.64 3.49
CA ALA A 127 -15.84 -16.47 2.57
C ALA A 127 -15.34 -17.92 2.47
N LYS A 128 -14.02 -18.13 2.53
CA LYS A 128 -13.43 -19.49 2.56
C LYS A 128 -13.75 -20.22 3.87
N ALA A 129 -13.73 -19.51 5.01
CA ALA A 129 -14.07 -20.09 6.32
C ALA A 129 -15.52 -20.55 6.37
N THR A 130 -16.47 -19.77 5.86
CA THR A 130 -17.90 -20.11 5.79
C THR A 130 -18.14 -21.35 4.91
N LYS A 131 -17.50 -21.42 3.72
CA LYS A 131 -17.61 -22.60 2.86
C LYS A 131 -17.03 -23.87 3.48
N LYS A 132 -16.00 -23.77 4.32
CA LYS A 132 -15.41 -24.92 5.03
C LYS A 132 -16.28 -25.40 6.20
N ALA A 133 -16.97 -24.49 6.88
CA ALA A 133 -17.91 -24.82 7.96
C ALA A 133 -19.14 -25.59 7.44
N VAL A 134 -19.69 -25.18 6.30
CA VAL A 134 -20.86 -25.85 5.67
C VAL A 134 -20.53 -27.26 5.15
N LYS A 135 -19.28 -27.57 4.82
CA LYS A 135 -18.84 -28.87 4.31
C LYS A 135 -18.50 -29.91 5.38
N LYS A 136 -18.61 -29.63 6.70
CA LYS A 136 -18.46 -30.65 7.73
C LYS A 136 -19.70 -31.52 7.78
N PRO A 137 -19.66 -32.85 7.44
CA PRO A 137 -20.82 -33.71 7.53
C PRO A 137 -21.18 -33.91 9.02
N ILE A 138 -22.46 -33.75 9.32
CA ILE A 138 -23.07 -34.14 10.63
C ILE A 138 -22.83 -35.63 10.80
N LYS A 139 -21.94 -36.01 11.73
CA LYS A 139 -21.83 -37.42 12.16
C LYS A 139 -23.16 -37.82 12.76
N LYS A 140 -23.96 -38.60 12.01
CA LYS A 140 -25.13 -39.30 12.54
C LYS A 140 -24.67 -40.15 13.72
N GLY A 141 -25.12 -39.80 14.91
CA GLY A 141 -24.96 -40.62 16.11
C GLY A 141 -25.62 -41.98 15.90
N LYS A 142 -24.85 -43.04 16.01
CA LYS A 142 -25.33 -44.41 15.99
C LYS A 142 -26.01 -44.65 17.34
N LYS A 143 -27.36 -44.67 17.38
CA LYS A 143 -28.13 -45.20 18.52
C LYS A 143 -27.87 -46.69 18.58
N ARG A 144 -27.44 -47.17 19.73
CA ARG A 144 -27.59 -48.56 20.18
C ARG A 144 -28.92 -48.73 20.92
#